data_dd412af0aecf58bdd15e07422474e539
#
_entry.id   dd412af0aecf58bdd15e07422474e539
#
_cell.length_a   1.000
_cell.length_b   1.000
_cell.length_c   1.000
_cell.angle_alpha   90.00
_cell.angle_beta   90.00
_cell.angle_gamma   90.00
#
_symmetry.space_group_name_H-M   'P 1'
#
loop_
_entity.id
_entity.type
_entity.pdbx_description
1 polymer ?
#
loop_
_entity_poly.entity_id
_entity_poly.type
_entity_poly.pdbx_seq_one_letter_code
_entity_poly.pdbx_strand_id
1 'polypeptide(L)'
;MKVAFFSETGNNQRYPRDFPNARTECAWAIALDAPMCALDVLPREKFDLGIVIIPKNNPKVNLDFIRKCCDKVAIMQEGPHWYFQDYDIDKQFHYYNTLRSADWVYCHNESDVKYYRGLGCEDVRVMRSLMIPEDILPRSEWGDATIIGGNFVSWYGGFDSYIVARETDATIYAPSMGRKQKQEDAIEDIQYLPYMTWREWINNLSQYNIGVHLMRTHAAGTFAMNCAFHSIPCIGYRGLDTQENCHPNLTVDVGDLETAVRKAQLLKEDMGYYDECSLQAQKGFSEYYTEYKWLENWNKQFTL
;
A
#
# COMPACT_ATOMS: atom_id res chain seq x y z
N MET A 1 21.90 7.51 -10.87
CA MET A 1 21.95 6.17 -10.24
C MET A 1 21.04 5.25 -11.04
N LYS A 2 21.56 4.11 -11.50
CA LYS A 2 20.84 3.11 -12.29
C LYS A 2 20.26 2.06 -11.33
N VAL A 3 18.96 1.92 -11.31
CA VAL A 3 18.22 1.07 -10.34
C VAL A 3 17.56 -0.09 -11.06
N ALA A 4 17.46 -1.25 -10.40
CA ALA A 4 16.60 -2.36 -10.79
C ALA A 4 15.80 -2.86 -9.59
N PHE A 5 14.55 -3.28 -9.83
CA PHE A 5 13.75 -4.00 -8.84
C PHE A 5 13.79 -5.49 -9.14
N PHE A 6 13.82 -6.30 -8.11
CA PHE A 6 13.81 -7.76 -8.21
C PHE A 6 12.60 -8.30 -7.43
N SER A 7 11.74 -9.06 -8.12
CA SER A 7 10.54 -9.65 -7.52
C SER A 7 10.24 -11.03 -8.11
N GLU A 8 9.37 -11.80 -7.45
CA GLU A 8 8.93 -13.11 -7.94
C GLU A 8 8.15 -13.03 -9.27
N THR A 9 7.58 -11.87 -9.59
CA THR A 9 6.82 -11.61 -10.82
C THR A 9 7.64 -10.86 -11.88
N GLY A 10 8.91 -10.60 -11.60
CA GLY A 10 9.80 -9.87 -12.49
C GLY A 10 10.08 -10.64 -13.79
N ASN A 11 10.22 -9.92 -14.89
CA ASN A 11 10.44 -10.47 -16.23
C ASN A 11 11.57 -9.77 -17.01
N ASN A 12 12.43 -9.02 -16.30
CA ASN A 12 13.54 -8.23 -16.84
C ASN A 12 13.10 -7.13 -17.82
N GLN A 13 11.92 -6.55 -17.62
CA GLN A 13 11.35 -5.51 -18.47
C GLN A 13 11.07 -4.23 -17.68
N ARG A 14 11.03 -3.11 -18.42
CA ARG A 14 10.48 -1.83 -17.91
C ARG A 14 9.01 -1.78 -18.26
N TYR A 15 8.22 -1.31 -17.31
CA TYR A 15 6.78 -1.16 -17.51
C TYR A 15 6.47 0.24 -18.07
N PRO A 16 5.52 0.33 -19.01
CA PRO A 16 5.02 1.63 -19.48
C PRO A 16 4.20 2.34 -18.39
N ARG A 17 4.00 3.65 -18.53
CA ARG A 17 3.26 4.44 -17.55
C ARG A 17 1.79 4.04 -17.42
N ASP A 18 1.19 3.56 -18.50
CA ASP A 18 -0.18 3.03 -18.56
C ASP A 18 -0.30 1.56 -18.14
N PHE A 19 0.74 1.01 -17.50
CA PHE A 19 0.72 -0.36 -17.00
C PHE A 19 -0.50 -0.63 -16.11
N PRO A 20 -1.26 -1.74 -16.32
CA PRO A 20 -2.52 -1.99 -15.61
C PRO A 20 -2.42 -2.00 -14.08
N ASN A 21 -1.24 -2.31 -13.54
CA ASN A 21 -0.98 -2.35 -12.09
C ASN A 21 0.13 -1.35 -11.69
N ALA A 22 0.07 -0.09 -12.17
CA ALA A 22 1.05 0.96 -11.87
C ALA A 22 0.91 1.49 -10.44
N ARG A 23 1.10 0.62 -9.44
CA ARG A 23 1.07 0.88 -8.00
C ARG A 23 2.20 0.17 -7.28
N THR A 24 2.52 0.57 -6.04
CA THR A 24 3.58 0.00 -5.18
C THR A 24 4.90 -0.19 -5.95
N GLU A 25 5.51 -1.36 -5.95
CA GLU A 25 6.79 -1.65 -6.62
C GLU A 25 6.76 -1.38 -8.13
N CYS A 26 5.64 -1.64 -8.81
CA CYS A 26 5.50 -1.32 -10.23
C CYS A 26 5.53 0.20 -10.47
N ALA A 27 4.86 0.98 -9.61
CA ALA A 27 4.89 2.44 -9.70
C ALA A 27 6.29 2.99 -9.41
N TRP A 28 7.01 2.44 -8.43
CA TRP A 28 8.40 2.84 -8.16
C TRP A 28 9.31 2.53 -9.35
N ALA A 29 9.17 1.34 -9.94
CA ALA A 29 9.94 0.96 -11.13
C ALA A 29 9.66 1.90 -12.31
N ILE A 30 8.40 2.27 -12.55
CA ILE A 30 7.99 3.22 -13.60
C ILE A 30 8.59 4.61 -13.32
N ALA A 31 8.45 5.14 -12.10
CA ALA A 31 8.95 6.46 -11.73
C ALA A 31 10.48 6.61 -11.88
N LEU A 32 11.22 5.51 -11.69
CA LEU A 32 12.68 5.47 -11.81
C LEU A 32 13.17 4.98 -13.17
N ASP A 33 12.29 4.72 -14.11
CA ASP A 33 12.61 4.05 -15.40
C ASP A 33 13.46 2.78 -15.19
N ALA A 34 13.14 2.01 -14.14
CA ALA A 34 13.88 0.84 -13.72
C ALA A 34 13.22 -0.45 -14.23
N PRO A 35 13.99 -1.47 -14.62
CA PRO A 35 13.42 -2.77 -14.96
C PRO A 35 12.93 -3.50 -13.70
N MET A 36 11.87 -4.28 -13.85
CA MET A 36 11.41 -5.28 -12.88
C MET A 36 12.03 -6.63 -13.28
N CYS A 37 13.03 -7.05 -12.52
CA CYS A 37 13.82 -8.25 -12.80
C CYS A 37 13.31 -9.47 -12.02
N ALA A 38 13.50 -10.66 -12.57
CA ALA A 38 13.26 -11.90 -11.87
C ALA A 38 14.32 -12.16 -10.79
N LEU A 39 13.92 -12.83 -9.69
CA LEU A 39 14.84 -13.15 -8.57
C LEU A 39 15.88 -14.23 -8.93
N ASP A 40 15.61 -15.05 -9.93
CA ASP A 40 16.41 -16.23 -10.34
C ASP A 40 17.08 -16.07 -11.70
N VAL A 41 16.86 -14.95 -12.39
CA VAL A 41 17.44 -14.69 -13.72
C VAL A 41 18.14 -13.34 -13.72
N LEU A 42 19.49 -13.34 -13.79
CA LEU A 42 20.24 -12.08 -13.84
C LEU A 42 19.99 -11.32 -15.14
N PRO A 43 19.72 -10.02 -15.06
CA PRO A 43 19.72 -9.15 -16.24
C PRO A 43 21.14 -9.05 -16.82
N ARG A 44 21.22 -8.73 -18.11
CA ARG A 44 22.52 -8.52 -18.79
C ARG A 44 23.21 -7.21 -18.38
N GLU A 45 22.42 -6.29 -17.87
CA GLU A 45 22.87 -4.96 -17.45
C GLU A 45 23.42 -4.96 -16.02
N LYS A 46 24.26 -3.97 -15.70
CA LYS A 46 24.73 -3.68 -14.37
C LYS A 46 23.97 -2.47 -13.80
N PHE A 47 23.74 -2.49 -12.48
CA PHE A 47 23.01 -1.46 -11.76
C PHE A 47 23.80 -0.99 -10.54
N ASP A 48 23.64 0.30 -10.22
CA ASP A 48 24.20 0.86 -8.98
C ASP A 48 23.43 0.31 -7.75
N LEU A 49 22.12 0.06 -7.91
CA LEU A 49 21.24 -0.41 -6.84
C LEU A 49 20.24 -1.46 -7.34
N GLY A 50 20.22 -2.59 -6.65
CA GLY A 50 19.13 -3.57 -6.72
C GLY A 50 18.20 -3.47 -5.52
N ILE A 51 16.90 -3.33 -5.75
CA ILE A 51 15.87 -3.35 -4.69
C ILE A 51 15.13 -4.68 -4.78
N VAL A 52 15.29 -5.50 -3.76
CA VAL A 52 14.72 -6.85 -3.71
C VAL A 52 13.43 -6.83 -2.92
N ILE A 53 12.33 -7.14 -3.58
CA ILE A 53 11.03 -7.32 -2.94
C ILE A 53 10.94 -8.76 -2.44
N ILE A 54 10.94 -8.94 -1.12
CA ILE A 54 10.86 -10.27 -0.50
C ILE A 54 9.44 -10.83 -0.69
N PRO A 55 9.29 -11.98 -1.38
CA PRO A 55 7.97 -12.56 -1.62
C PRO A 55 7.32 -13.07 -0.33
N LYS A 56 5.99 -13.00 -0.28
CA LYS A 56 5.20 -13.51 0.86
C LYS A 56 5.30 -15.02 1.03
N ASN A 57 5.35 -15.76 -0.07
CA ASN A 57 5.27 -17.22 -0.03
C ASN A 57 6.62 -17.90 0.14
N ASN A 58 7.70 -17.24 -0.26
CA ASN A 58 9.06 -17.78 -0.16
C ASN A 58 10.08 -16.67 0.11
N PRO A 59 10.45 -16.43 1.40
CA PRO A 59 11.41 -15.40 1.75
C PRO A 59 12.87 -15.76 1.41
N LYS A 60 13.12 -16.95 0.85
CA LYS A 60 14.47 -17.40 0.50
C LYS A 60 14.97 -16.70 -0.76
N VAL A 61 15.66 -15.58 -0.56
CA VAL A 61 16.28 -14.81 -1.63
C VAL A 61 17.81 -14.94 -1.51
N ASN A 62 18.49 -15.08 -2.63
CA ASN A 62 19.95 -15.14 -2.68
C ASN A 62 20.54 -13.77 -3.08
N LEU A 63 20.96 -12.98 -2.08
CA LEU A 63 21.53 -11.65 -2.34
C LEU A 63 22.88 -11.70 -3.05
N ASP A 64 23.70 -12.74 -2.83
CA ASP A 64 24.98 -12.88 -3.53
C ASP A 64 24.78 -13.09 -5.02
N PHE A 65 23.65 -13.71 -5.41
CA PHE A 65 23.28 -13.83 -6.81
C PHE A 65 22.93 -12.44 -7.40
N ILE A 66 22.16 -11.63 -6.70
CA ILE A 66 21.77 -10.27 -7.13
C ILE A 66 23.01 -9.33 -7.17
N ARG A 67 23.93 -9.47 -6.21
CA ARG A 67 25.19 -8.70 -6.17
C ARG A 67 26.10 -8.95 -7.38
N LYS A 68 25.88 -10.00 -8.18
CA LYS A 68 26.61 -10.17 -9.44
C LYS A 68 26.26 -9.09 -10.48
N CYS A 69 25.12 -8.45 -10.37
CA CYS A 69 24.68 -7.39 -11.28
C CYS A 69 24.36 -6.04 -10.61
N CYS A 70 24.45 -5.95 -9.29
CA CYS A 70 24.19 -4.71 -8.53
C CYS A 70 25.33 -4.41 -7.58
N ASP A 71 25.77 -3.14 -7.51
CA ASP A 71 26.84 -2.69 -6.60
C ASP A 71 26.33 -2.62 -5.15
N LYS A 72 25.08 -2.19 -4.97
CA LYS A 72 24.35 -2.15 -3.69
C LYS A 72 23.04 -2.92 -3.80
N VAL A 73 22.62 -3.52 -2.69
CA VAL A 73 21.36 -4.26 -2.61
C VAL A 73 20.57 -3.82 -1.39
N ALA A 74 19.38 -3.29 -1.63
CA ALA A 74 18.39 -3.03 -0.61
C ALA A 74 17.28 -4.08 -0.63
N ILE A 75 16.62 -4.25 0.50
CA ILE A 75 15.50 -5.20 0.65
C ILE A 75 14.24 -4.44 1.04
N MET A 76 13.12 -4.90 0.53
CA MET A 76 11.80 -4.51 0.98
C MET A 76 10.91 -5.73 1.20
N GLN A 77 10.25 -5.79 2.35
CA GLN A 77 9.25 -6.82 2.64
C GLN A 77 7.95 -6.53 1.89
N GLU A 78 7.47 -7.49 1.12
CA GLU A 78 6.10 -7.44 0.61
C GLU A 78 5.10 -7.73 1.74
N GLY A 79 4.25 -6.74 2.05
CA GLY A 79 3.28 -6.84 3.13
C GLY A 79 3.83 -6.43 4.51
N PRO A 80 3.19 -6.88 5.61
CA PRO A 80 3.54 -6.43 6.94
C PRO A 80 4.86 -7.06 7.43
N HIS A 81 5.60 -6.32 8.23
CA HIS A 81 6.89 -6.75 8.78
C HIS A 81 6.82 -8.04 9.61
N TRP A 82 5.69 -8.35 10.24
CA TRP A 82 5.50 -9.57 11.04
C TRP A 82 5.17 -10.81 10.21
N TYR A 83 4.90 -10.68 8.91
CA TYR A 83 4.44 -11.79 8.07
C TYR A 83 5.40 -12.98 8.03
N PHE A 84 6.72 -12.74 8.18
CA PHE A 84 7.72 -13.79 8.22
C PHE A 84 7.55 -14.74 9.44
N GLN A 85 6.86 -14.31 10.49
CA GLN A 85 6.62 -15.14 11.68
C GLN A 85 5.65 -16.29 11.42
N ASP A 86 4.93 -16.27 10.30
CA ASP A 86 4.08 -17.37 9.85
C ASP A 86 4.85 -18.45 9.08
N TYR A 87 6.16 -18.23 8.83
CA TYR A 87 7.00 -19.22 8.15
C TYR A 87 7.56 -20.26 9.10
N ASP A 88 8.02 -21.39 8.52
CA ASP A 88 8.85 -22.36 9.25
C ASP A 88 10.11 -21.70 9.81
N ILE A 89 10.62 -22.20 10.94
CA ILE A 89 11.72 -21.58 11.67
C ILE A 89 12.99 -21.36 10.82
N ASP A 90 13.30 -22.28 9.93
CA ASP A 90 14.45 -22.17 9.01
C ASP A 90 14.30 -20.99 8.06
N LYS A 91 13.07 -20.73 7.57
CA LYS A 91 12.75 -19.58 6.72
C LYS A 91 12.78 -18.27 7.50
N GLN A 92 12.33 -18.28 8.78
CA GLN A 92 12.41 -17.11 9.64
C GLN A 92 13.88 -16.68 9.86
N PHE A 93 14.77 -17.63 10.16
CA PHE A 93 16.19 -17.33 10.30
C PHE A 93 16.86 -16.94 8.99
N HIS A 94 16.47 -17.55 7.86
CA HIS A 94 16.96 -17.13 6.56
C HIS A 94 16.56 -15.68 6.27
N TYR A 95 15.29 -15.32 6.48
CA TYR A 95 14.79 -13.95 6.31
C TYR A 95 15.56 -12.95 7.20
N TYR A 96 15.71 -13.26 8.49
CA TYR A 96 16.47 -12.45 9.43
C TYR A 96 17.91 -12.20 8.96
N ASN A 97 18.63 -13.25 8.55
CA ASN A 97 19.99 -13.12 8.06
C ASN A 97 20.05 -12.33 6.74
N THR A 98 19.07 -12.51 5.86
CA THR A 98 18.96 -11.79 4.58
C THR A 98 18.80 -10.30 4.82
N LEU A 99 17.91 -9.89 5.74
CA LEU A 99 17.73 -8.47 6.10
C LEU A 99 19.05 -7.83 6.56
N ARG A 100 19.80 -8.51 7.41
CA ARG A 100 21.07 -8.02 7.98
C ARG A 100 22.24 -8.01 6.97
N SER A 101 22.14 -8.76 5.90
CA SER A 101 23.16 -8.83 4.84
C SER A 101 22.93 -7.81 3.72
N ALA A 102 21.79 -7.13 3.70
CA ALA A 102 21.52 -6.05 2.77
C ALA A 102 22.30 -4.78 3.12
N ASP A 103 22.54 -3.92 2.14
CA ASP A 103 23.16 -2.62 2.37
C ASP A 103 22.21 -1.70 3.16
N TRP A 104 20.90 -1.79 2.93
CA TRP A 104 19.84 -1.21 3.79
C TRP A 104 18.51 -1.92 3.58
N VAL A 105 17.56 -1.63 4.46
CA VAL A 105 16.20 -2.15 4.41
C VAL A 105 15.22 -1.00 4.17
N TYR A 106 14.30 -1.19 3.23
CA TYR A 106 13.14 -0.33 3.07
C TYR A 106 11.94 -0.83 3.84
N CYS A 107 11.16 0.09 4.40
CA CYS A 107 9.82 -0.16 4.93
C CYS A 107 8.83 0.86 4.35
N HIS A 108 7.53 0.56 4.47
CA HIS A 108 6.48 1.43 3.92
C HIS A 108 6.15 2.61 4.83
N ASN A 109 6.21 2.40 6.14
CA ASN A 109 5.72 3.34 7.15
C ASN A 109 6.84 3.75 8.11
N GLU A 110 6.82 5.00 8.57
CA GLU A 110 7.76 5.52 9.58
C GLU A 110 7.71 4.68 10.88
N SER A 111 6.50 4.21 11.24
CA SER A 111 6.31 3.36 12.42
C SER A 111 7.08 2.06 12.38
N ASP A 112 7.39 1.52 11.19
CA ASP A 112 8.05 0.24 10.99
C ASP A 112 9.58 0.32 11.13
N VAL A 113 10.17 1.52 11.03
CA VAL A 113 11.63 1.74 11.12
C VAL A 113 12.22 1.14 12.39
N LYS A 114 11.56 1.37 13.54
CA LYS A 114 12.03 0.86 14.84
C LYS A 114 12.01 -0.68 14.93
N TYR A 115 11.09 -1.33 14.21
CA TYR A 115 11.04 -2.78 14.15
C TYR A 115 12.28 -3.36 13.46
N TYR A 116 12.62 -2.88 12.26
CA TYR A 116 13.79 -3.34 11.51
C TYR A 116 15.11 -2.97 12.21
N ARG A 117 15.19 -1.81 12.85
CA ARG A 117 16.34 -1.48 13.71
C ARG A 117 16.48 -2.42 14.89
N GLY A 118 15.36 -2.84 15.50
CA GLY A 118 15.34 -3.84 16.56
C GLY A 118 15.81 -5.21 16.10
N LEU A 119 15.66 -5.57 14.82
CA LEU A 119 16.25 -6.76 14.22
C LEU A 119 17.76 -6.62 13.91
N GLY A 120 18.37 -5.46 14.20
CA GLY A 120 19.79 -5.20 13.97
C GLY A 120 20.12 -4.73 12.55
N CYS A 121 19.13 -4.22 11.81
CA CYS A 121 19.37 -3.53 10.54
C CYS A 121 19.88 -2.11 10.84
N GLU A 122 21.11 -1.79 10.41
CA GLU A 122 21.75 -0.51 10.73
C GLU A 122 21.16 0.65 9.94
N ASP A 123 20.94 0.48 8.63
CA ASP A 123 20.35 1.47 7.73
C ASP A 123 18.92 1.02 7.36
N VAL A 124 17.93 1.75 7.85
CA VAL A 124 16.51 1.51 7.56
C VAL A 124 15.91 2.80 7.04
N ARG A 125 15.34 2.75 5.84
CA ARG A 125 14.79 3.89 5.11
C ARG A 125 13.32 3.67 4.80
N VAL A 126 12.55 4.76 4.74
CA VAL A 126 11.14 4.69 4.33
C VAL A 126 11.03 4.89 2.82
N MET A 127 10.37 3.94 2.17
CA MET A 127 9.94 4.06 0.78
C MET A 127 8.41 4.12 0.75
N ARG A 128 7.89 5.33 0.66
CA ARG A 128 6.44 5.55 0.66
C ARG A 128 5.77 4.90 -0.53
N SER A 129 4.52 4.57 -0.35
CA SER A 129 3.66 4.10 -1.44
C SER A 129 3.58 5.14 -2.55
N LEU A 130 3.46 4.64 -3.77
CA LEU A 130 3.31 5.44 -4.98
C LEU A 130 2.26 4.78 -5.88
N MET A 131 1.56 5.59 -6.63
CA MET A 131 0.75 5.18 -7.77
C MET A 131 1.02 6.09 -8.96
N ILE A 132 0.89 5.57 -10.17
CA ILE A 132 1.02 6.32 -11.43
C ILE A 132 -0.36 6.34 -12.10
N PRO A 133 -1.21 7.33 -11.81
CA PRO A 133 -2.56 7.41 -12.35
C PRO A 133 -2.56 8.08 -13.74
N GLU A 134 -1.71 7.58 -14.64
CA GLU A 134 -1.58 8.13 -16.00
C GLU A 134 -2.94 8.15 -16.70
N ASP A 135 -3.35 9.30 -17.22
CA ASP A 135 -4.64 9.55 -17.89
C ASP A 135 -5.89 9.33 -17.00
N ILE A 136 -5.73 9.15 -15.68
CA ILE A 136 -6.83 9.08 -14.74
C ILE A 136 -6.95 10.40 -14.01
N LEU A 137 -8.14 11.01 -14.06
CA LEU A 137 -8.43 12.25 -13.35
C LEU A 137 -9.05 11.96 -11.97
N PRO A 138 -8.77 12.80 -10.96
CA PRO A 138 -9.54 12.80 -9.74
C PRO A 138 -11.04 12.96 -10.02
N ARG A 139 -11.89 12.44 -9.13
CA ARG A 139 -13.34 12.59 -9.30
C ARG A 139 -13.74 14.07 -9.37
N SER A 140 -14.74 14.38 -10.20
CA SER A 140 -15.34 15.71 -10.33
C SER A 140 -16.73 15.80 -9.67
N GLU A 141 -17.36 14.65 -9.39
CA GLU A 141 -18.71 14.56 -8.82
C GLU A 141 -18.68 13.69 -7.55
N TRP A 142 -19.63 13.90 -6.68
CA TRP A 142 -19.76 13.13 -5.45
C TRP A 142 -20.47 11.81 -5.73
N GLY A 143 -19.97 10.75 -5.15
CA GLY A 143 -20.67 9.47 -5.13
C GLY A 143 -21.78 9.42 -4.09
N ASP A 144 -22.53 8.34 -4.10
CA ASP A 144 -23.63 8.08 -3.17
C ASP A 144 -23.48 6.78 -2.36
N ALA A 145 -22.34 6.11 -2.51
CA ALA A 145 -22.09 4.79 -1.92
C ALA A 145 -20.83 4.79 -1.05
N THR A 146 -20.76 3.83 -0.15
CA THR A 146 -19.60 3.57 0.72
C THR A 146 -18.82 2.37 0.20
N ILE A 147 -17.50 2.45 0.23
CA ILE A 147 -16.59 1.36 -0.16
C ILE A 147 -15.74 0.91 1.02
N ILE A 148 -15.69 -0.39 1.29
CA ILE A 148 -14.75 -0.95 2.27
C ILE A 148 -13.45 -1.37 1.58
N GLY A 149 -12.32 -1.13 2.24
CA GLY A 149 -10.98 -1.29 1.62
C GLY A 149 -10.45 -2.72 1.58
N GLY A 150 -11.06 -3.66 2.27
CA GLY A 150 -10.56 -5.02 2.38
C GLY A 150 -11.68 -6.07 2.43
N ASN A 151 -11.29 -7.32 2.23
CA ASN A 151 -12.16 -8.46 2.45
C ASN A 151 -12.15 -8.90 3.94
N PHE A 152 -12.96 -9.91 4.27
CA PHE A 152 -13.19 -10.40 5.64
C PHE A 152 -12.07 -11.30 6.20
N VAL A 153 -10.89 -11.34 5.56
CA VAL A 153 -9.74 -11.99 6.18
C VAL A 153 -9.18 -11.12 7.33
N SER A 154 -8.68 -11.76 8.36
CA SER A 154 -8.35 -11.11 9.65
C SER A 154 -7.41 -9.90 9.55
N TRP A 155 -6.45 -9.94 8.63
CA TRP A 155 -5.45 -8.87 8.49
C TRP A 155 -5.96 -7.65 7.68
N TYR A 156 -7.06 -7.78 6.93
CA TYR A 156 -7.65 -6.64 6.18
C TYR A 156 -8.75 -5.90 6.94
N GLY A 157 -9.24 -6.44 8.06
CA GLY A 157 -10.24 -5.79 8.90
C GLY A 157 -11.59 -5.55 8.21
N GLY A 158 -11.97 -6.44 7.30
CA GLY A 158 -13.23 -6.30 6.55
C GLY A 158 -14.45 -6.28 7.44
N PHE A 159 -14.49 -7.08 8.52
CA PHE A 159 -15.62 -7.08 9.45
C PHE A 159 -15.75 -5.74 10.18
N ASP A 160 -14.67 -5.22 10.76
CA ASP A 160 -14.69 -3.92 11.46
C ASP A 160 -15.09 -2.80 10.48
N SER A 161 -14.55 -2.86 9.24
CA SER A 161 -14.87 -1.90 8.18
C SER A 161 -16.35 -1.97 7.77
N TYR A 162 -16.93 -3.16 7.69
CA TYR A 162 -18.34 -3.36 7.38
C TYR A 162 -19.25 -2.79 8.46
N ILE A 163 -18.95 -3.05 9.73
CA ILE A 163 -19.74 -2.51 10.87
C ILE A 163 -19.77 -0.97 10.81
N VAL A 164 -18.63 -0.34 10.55
CA VAL A 164 -18.55 1.12 10.47
C VAL A 164 -19.22 1.65 9.20
N ALA A 165 -19.09 0.95 8.06
CA ALA A 165 -19.72 1.35 6.81
C ALA A 165 -21.26 1.35 6.89
N ARG A 166 -21.88 0.50 7.69
CA ARG A 166 -23.33 0.48 7.91
C ARG A 166 -23.87 1.78 8.50
N GLU A 167 -23.08 2.48 9.28
CA GLU A 167 -23.47 3.75 9.92
C GLU A 167 -23.55 4.93 8.93
N THR A 168 -23.12 4.71 7.69
CA THR A 168 -23.27 5.73 6.63
C THR A 168 -24.65 5.71 5.97
N ASP A 169 -25.48 4.68 6.20
CA ASP A 169 -26.77 4.40 5.56
C ASP A 169 -26.73 4.37 4.02
N ALA A 170 -25.54 4.25 3.45
CA ALA A 170 -25.33 4.17 2.01
C ALA A 170 -25.17 2.70 1.56
N THR A 171 -25.37 2.44 0.28
CA THR A 171 -25.05 1.13 -0.29
C THR A 171 -23.57 0.81 -0.08
N ILE A 172 -23.26 -0.37 0.48
CA ILE A 172 -21.90 -0.80 0.78
C ILE A 172 -21.36 -1.67 -0.34
N TYR A 173 -20.17 -1.31 -0.82
CA TYR A 173 -19.43 -2.08 -1.81
C TYR A 173 -18.12 -2.64 -1.22
N ALA A 174 -17.70 -3.79 -1.73
CA ALA A 174 -16.42 -4.40 -1.38
C ALA A 174 -15.70 -4.88 -2.65
N PRO A 175 -14.35 -4.68 -2.75
CA PRO A 175 -13.56 -5.25 -3.85
C PRO A 175 -13.47 -6.76 -3.67
N SER A 176 -13.60 -7.53 -4.77
CA SER A 176 -13.49 -8.99 -4.68
C SER A 176 -12.08 -9.46 -4.36
N MET A 177 -11.05 -8.76 -4.80
CA MET A 177 -9.61 -9.06 -4.62
C MET A 177 -9.21 -10.54 -4.78
N GLY A 178 -10.08 -11.36 -5.40
CA GLY A 178 -9.88 -12.79 -5.56
C GLY A 178 -9.84 -13.61 -4.26
N ARG A 179 -10.21 -13.03 -3.11
CA ARG A 179 -10.08 -13.64 -1.77
C ARG A 179 -11.38 -13.67 -0.98
N LYS A 180 -12.51 -13.48 -1.66
CA LYS A 180 -13.84 -13.60 -1.03
C LYS A 180 -13.99 -14.99 -0.41
N GLN A 181 -14.36 -15.04 0.87
CA GLN A 181 -14.68 -16.30 1.55
C GLN A 181 -16.10 -16.71 1.19
N LYS A 182 -16.35 -18.01 1.07
CA LYS A 182 -17.69 -18.53 0.74
C LYS A 182 -18.77 -18.05 1.73
N GLN A 183 -18.38 -17.86 3.00
CA GLN A 183 -19.27 -17.39 4.06
C GLN A 183 -19.72 -15.95 3.88
N GLU A 184 -18.98 -15.16 3.13
CA GLU A 184 -19.33 -13.75 2.83
C GLU A 184 -20.57 -13.65 1.93
N ASP A 185 -20.97 -14.73 1.25
CA ASP A 185 -22.24 -14.80 0.50
C ASP A 185 -23.49 -14.67 1.39
N ALA A 186 -23.34 -14.87 2.70
CA ALA A 186 -24.42 -14.68 3.67
C ALA A 186 -24.64 -13.21 4.08
N ILE A 187 -23.79 -12.29 3.64
CA ILE A 187 -23.92 -10.86 3.94
C ILE A 187 -24.71 -10.22 2.79
N GLU A 188 -26.01 -9.99 3.01
CA GLU A 188 -26.95 -9.58 1.96
C GLU A 188 -26.81 -8.09 1.58
N ASP A 189 -26.30 -7.25 2.48
CA ASP A 189 -26.21 -5.81 2.32
C ASP A 189 -24.84 -5.31 1.80
N ILE A 190 -23.98 -6.22 1.32
CA ILE A 190 -22.74 -5.87 0.62
C ILE A 190 -22.83 -6.24 -0.87
N GLN A 191 -22.50 -5.30 -1.72
CA GLN A 191 -22.30 -5.55 -3.14
C GLN A 191 -20.84 -5.78 -3.46
N TYR A 192 -20.53 -7.00 -3.94
CA TYR A 192 -19.15 -7.36 -4.31
C TYR A 192 -18.84 -6.96 -5.74
N LEU A 193 -17.75 -6.22 -5.88
CA LEU A 193 -17.25 -5.81 -7.19
C LEU A 193 -16.55 -6.97 -7.89
N PRO A 194 -16.58 -7.03 -9.23
CA PRO A 194 -15.78 -7.99 -9.99
C PRO A 194 -14.27 -7.74 -9.77
N TYR A 195 -13.44 -8.71 -10.14
CA TYR A 195 -12.00 -8.48 -10.21
C TYR A 195 -11.70 -7.37 -11.22
N MET A 196 -10.83 -6.44 -10.81
CA MET A 196 -10.36 -5.32 -11.62
C MET A 196 -8.84 -5.24 -11.54
N THR A 197 -8.20 -4.83 -12.63
CA THR A 197 -6.83 -4.33 -12.57
C THR A 197 -6.78 -3.09 -11.69
N TRP A 198 -5.59 -2.67 -11.25
CA TRP A 198 -5.52 -1.46 -10.42
C TRP A 198 -6.01 -0.21 -11.17
N ARG A 199 -5.77 -0.09 -12.46
CA ARG A 199 -6.27 1.06 -13.24
C ARG A 199 -7.79 1.08 -13.36
N GLU A 200 -8.42 -0.07 -13.60
CA GLU A 200 -9.88 -0.18 -13.58
C GLU A 200 -10.43 0.14 -12.18
N TRP A 201 -9.77 -0.36 -11.14
CA TRP A 201 -10.12 -0.08 -9.75
C TRP A 201 -10.07 1.40 -9.41
N ILE A 202 -8.97 2.11 -9.77
CA ILE A 202 -8.84 3.53 -9.42
C ILE A 202 -9.88 4.39 -10.18
N ASN A 203 -10.23 4.03 -11.42
CA ASN A 203 -11.32 4.67 -12.15
C ASN A 203 -12.68 4.42 -11.47
N ASN A 204 -12.94 3.16 -11.07
CA ASN A 204 -14.18 2.80 -10.41
C ASN A 204 -14.32 3.48 -9.05
N LEU A 205 -13.22 3.71 -8.35
CA LEU A 205 -13.24 4.31 -7.01
C LEU A 205 -13.86 5.71 -6.99
N SER A 206 -13.85 6.45 -8.08
CA SER A 206 -14.47 7.79 -8.20
C SER A 206 -15.99 7.82 -7.92
N GLN A 207 -16.67 6.67 -7.96
CA GLN A 207 -18.12 6.55 -7.74
C GLN A 207 -18.52 6.54 -6.26
N TYR A 208 -17.57 6.40 -5.34
CA TYR A 208 -17.87 6.28 -3.92
C TYR A 208 -17.69 7.60 -3.19
N ASN A 209 -18.43 7.74 -2.10
CA ASN A 209 -18.42 8.93 -1.27
C ASN A 209 -17.55 8.79 -0.02
N ILE A 210 -17.58 7.62 0.62
CA ILE A 210 -16.84 7.35 1.84
C ILE A 210 -16.08 6.04 1.67
N GLY A 211 -14.80 6.03 2.08
CA GLY A 211 -13.98 4.85 2.24
C GLY A 211 -13.89 4.41 3.70
N VAL A 212 -13.89 3.11 3.95
CA VAL A 212 -13.65 2.54 5.29
C VAL A 212 -12.66 1.39 5.19
N HIS A 213 -11.53 1.49 5.88
CA HIS A 213 -10.49 0.45 5.86
C HIS A 213 -9.81 0.31 7.22
N LEU A 214 -10.46 -0.40 8.12
CA LEU A 214 -9.97 -0.64 9.48
C LEU A 214 -8.96 -1.80 9.52
N MET A 215 -7.90 -1.67 8.72
CA MET A 215 -6.84 -2.67 8.61
C MET A 215 -5.83 -2.53 9.76
N ARG A 216 -5.64 -3.62 10.53
CA ARG A 216 -4.68 -3.68 11.66
C ARG A 216 -3.24 -3.94 11.21
N THR A 217 -3.05 -4.21 9.95
CA THR A 217 -1.78 -4.64 9.38
C THR A 217 -1.04 -3.46 8.77
N HIS A 218 0.18 -3.24 9.18
CA HIS A 218 1.07 -2.25 8.57
C HIS A 218 1.61 -2.79 7.23
N ALA A 219 1.14 -2.24 6.14
CA ALA A 219 1.55 -2.56 4.78
C ALA A 219 1.64 -1.26 3.95
N ALA A 220 1.61 -1.35 2.64
CA ALA A 220 1.69 -0.18 1.75
C ALA A 220 0.53 0.83 1.91
N GLY A 221 -0.63 0.39 2.44
CA GLY A 221 -1.77 1.28 2.69
C GLY A 221 -2.37 1.94 1.45
N THR A 222 -2.32 1.25 0.31
CA THR A 222 -2.72 1.83 -0.99
C THR A 222 -4.17 2.25 -1.06
N PHE A 223 -5.08 1.65 -0.27
CA PHE A 223 -6.50 1.99 -0.28
C PHE A 223 -6.74 3.44 0.19
N ALA A 224 -6.17 3.84 1.34
CA ALA A 224 -6.30 5.20 1.86
C ALA A 224 -5.72 6.24 0.88
N MET A 225 -4.56 5.93 0.27
CA MET A 225 -3.95 6.77 -0.76
C MET A 225 -4.83 6.89 -2.01
N ASN A 226 -5.44 5.79 -2.47
CA ASN A 226 -6.35 5.79 -3.62
C ASN A 226 -7.61 6.63 -3.35
N CYS A 227 -8.18 6.53 -2.13
CA CYS A 227 -9.28 7.39 -1.69
C CYS A 227 -8.85 8.87 -1.70
N ALA A 228 -7.67 9.18 -1.19
CA ALA A 228 -7.17 10.54 -1.12
C ALA A 228 -6.93 11.15 -2.52
N PHE A 229 -6.50 10.37 -3.50
CA PHE A 229 -6.40 10.80 -4.90
C PHE A 229 -7.73 11.35 -5.44
N HIS A 230 -8.84 10.72 -5.06
CA HIS A 230 -10.20 11.16 -5.43
C HIS A 230 -10.83 12.11 -4.41
N SER A 231 -10.09 12.58 -3.42
CA SER A 231 -10.64 13.41 -2.33
C SER A 231 -11.80 12.71 -1.59
N ILE A 232 -11.75 11.38 -1.47
CA ILE A 232 -12.74 10.57 -0.73
C ILE A 232 -12.27 10.45 0.71
N PRO A 233 -13.05 10.94 1.70
CA PRO A 233 -12.76 10.69 3.11
C PRO A 233 -12.67 9.20 3.42
N CYS A 234 -11.60 8.76 4.10
CA CYS A 234 -11.37 7.36 4.43
C CYS A 234 -11.14 7.17 5.92
N ILE A 235 -12.04 6.42 6.58
CA ILE A 235 -11.88 6.04 7.98
C ILE A 235 -10.94 4.83 8.04
N GLY A 236 -9.90 4.90 8.88
CA GLY A 236 -8.93 3.82 9.00
C GLY A 236 -8.20 3.79 10.33
N TYR A 237 -7.58 2.64 10.65
CA TYR A 237 -6.75 2.51 11.83
C TYR A 237 -5.39 3.20 11.66
N ARG A 238 -4.87 3.69 12.78
CA ARG A 238 -3.51 4.23 12.91
C ARG A 238 -2.46 3.17 12.57
N GLY A 239 -1.30 3.62 12.03
CA GLY A 239 -0.14 2.78 11.75
C GLY A 239 0.24 2.72 10.27
N LEU A 240 -0.62 3.25 9.39
CA LEU A 240 -0.31 3.42 7.96
C LEU A 240 -0.04 4.90 7.67
N ASP A 241 1.14 5.23 7.17
CA ASP A 241 1.48 6.61 6.80
C ASP A 241 0.48 7.21 5.80
N THR A 242 -0.07 6.40 4.89
CA THR A 242 -1.09 6.84 3.94
C THR A 242 -2.39 7.26 4.62
N GLN A 243 -2.79 6.55 5.66
CA GLN A 243 -3.97 6.89 6.46
C GLN A 243 -3.71 8.15 7.29
N GLU A 244 -2.59 8.19 8.01
CA GLU A 244 -2.29 9.29 8.93
C GLU A 244 -2.00 10.61 8.20
N ASN A 245 -1.34 10.57 7.06
CA ASN A 245 -1.02 11.75 6.26
C ASN A 245 -2.21 12.27 5.45
N CYS A 246 -3.02 11.36 4.89
CA CYS A 246 -4.14 11.78 4.03
C CYS A 246 -5.45 11.99 4.81
N HIS A 247 -5.67 11.24 5.88
CA HIS A 247 -6.95 11.23 6.59
C HIS A 247 -6.78 11.39 8.12
N PRO A 248 -6.00 12.39 8.60
CA PRO A 248 -5.70 12.52 10.03
C PRO A 248 -6.95 12.65 10.89
N ASN A 249 -7.99 13.39 10.44
CA ASN A 249 -9.25 13.54 11.13
C ASN A 249 -10.10 12.26 11.20
N LEU A 250 -9.80 11.27 10.33
CA LEU A 250 -10.51 10.00 10.19
C LEU A 250 -9.66 8.80 10.63
N THR A 251 -8.47 9.06 11.16
CA THR A 251 -7.61 8.04 11.75
C THR A 251 -8.05 7.77 13.19
N VAL A 252 -8.21 6.48 13.51
CA VAL A 252 -8.61 6.00 14.86
C VAL A 252 -7.60 4.98 15.38
N ASP A 253 -7.54 4.81 16.69
CA ASP A 253 -6.66 3.81 17.29
C ASP A 253 -7.15 2.39 16.98
N VAL A 254 -6.23 1.45 16.90
CA VAL A 254 -6.57 0.05 16.58
C VAL A 254 -7.51 -0.53 17.63
N GLY A 255 -8.70 -0.94 17.19
CA GLY A 255 -9.75 -1.50 18.04
C GLY A 255 -10.73 -0.46 18.59
N ASP A 256 -10.53 0.84 18.37
CA ASP A 256 -11.48 1.89 18.74
C ASP A 256 -12.61 2.00 17.72
N LEU A 257 -13.49 1.00 17.75
CA LEU A 257 -14.62 0.90 16.83
C LEU A 257 -15.68 1.97 17.14
N GLU A 258 -15.85 2.36 18.42
CA GLU A 258 -16.79 3.41 18.82
C GLU A 258 -16.46 4.76 18.17
N THR A 259 -15.21 5.17 18.22
CA THR A 259 -14.77 6.40 17.55
C THR A 259 -14.92 6.29 16.02
N ALA A 260 -14.62 5.13 15.43
CA ALA A 260 -14.79 4.91 13.99
C ALA A 260 -16.26 5.04 13.54
N VAL A 261 -17.19 4.45 14.29
CA VAL A 261 -18.64 4.56 14.09
C VAL A 261 -19.08 6.03 14.17
N ARG A 262 -18.68 6.75 15.22
CA ARG A 262 -19.02 8.17 15.37
C ARG A 262 -18.52 9.02 14.20
N LYS A 263 -17.31 8.73 13.68
CA LYS A 263 -16.76 9.43 12.51
C LYS A 263 -17.57 9.14 11.24
N ALA A 264 -18.06 7.91 11.04
CA ALA A 264 -18.94 7.56 9.92
C ALA A 264 -20.27 8.35 9.99
N GLN A 265 -20.86 8.43 11.16
CA GLN A 265 -22.08 9.22 11.39
C GLN A 265 -21.84 10.70 11.13
N LEU A 266 -20.72 11.28 11.61
CA LEU A 266 -20.38 12.67 11.33
C LEU A 266 -20.18 12.95 9.84
N LEU A 267 -19.52 12.05 9.09
CA LEU A 267 -19.35 12.22 7.63
C LEU A 267 -20.68 12.21 6.89
N LYS A 268 -21.69 11.50 7.42
CA LYS A 268 -23.04 11.46 6.86
C LYS A 268 -23.86 12.70 7.23
N GLU A 269 -23.79 13.15 8.49
CA GLU A 269 -24.71 14.13 9.05
C GLU A 269 -24.20 15.57 8.93
N ASP A 270 -22.89 15.77 8.87
CA ASP A 270 -22.24 17.09 8.84
C ASP A 270 -21.45 17.27 7.53
N MET A 271 -22.05 18.00 6.59
CA MET A 271 -21.44 18.31 5.30
C MET A 271 -20.15 19.13 5.45
N GLY A 272 -20.07 20.03 6.45
CA GLY A 272 -18.88 20.82 6.70
C GLY A 272 -17.72 19.95 7.15
N TYR A 273 -17.98 18.95 8.03
CA TYR A 273 -17.00 17.96 8.42
C TYR A 273 -16.55 17.06 7.24
N TYR A 274 -17.50 16.67 6.39
CA TYR A 274 -17.19 15.91 5.18
C TYR A 274 -16.24 16.70 4.25
N ASP A 275 -16.57 17.97 3.98
CA ASP A 275 -15.77 18.84 3.10
C ASP A 275 -14.36 19.07 3.67
N GLU A 276 -14.24 19.28 4.98
CA GLU A 276 -12.95 19.40 5.67
C GLU A 276 -12.11 18.11 5.48
N CYS A 277 -12.69 16.94 5.73
CA CYS A 277 -12.02 15.65 5.57
C CYS A 277 -11.63 15.38 4.11
N SER A 278 -12.48 15.74 3.15
CA SER A 278 -12.22 15.61 1.71
C SER A 278 -11.05 16.50 1.27
N LEU A 279 -11.05 17.76 1.69
CA LEU A 279 -9.95 18.70 1.42
C LEU A 279 -8.64 18.23 2.06
N GLN A 280 -8.70 17.72 3.29
CA GLN A 280 -7.53 17.18 3.97
C GLN A 280 -6.96 15.97 3.24
N ALA A 281 -7.81 15.09 2.71
CA ALA A 281 -7.38 13.94 1.91
C ALA A 281 -6.61 14.38 0.66
N GLN A 282 -7.16 15.33 -0.11
CA GLN A 282 -6.53 15.90 -1.28
C GLN A 282 -5.18 16.55 -0.96
N LYS A 283 -5.14 17.35 0.11
CA LYS A 283 -3.93 18.02 0.56
C LYS A 283 -2.85 17.01 0.94
N GLY A 284 -3.19 15.98 1.73
CA GLY A 284 -2.26 14.93 2.13
C GLY A 284 -1.71 14.16 0.92
N PHE A 285 -2.57 13.80 -0.04
CA PHE A 285 -2.10 13.17 -1.27
C PHE A 285 -1.11 14.08 -2.03
N SER A 286 -1.45 15.35 -2.23
CA SER A 286 -0.63 16.30 -2.97
C SER A 286 0.71 16.59 -2.31
N GLU A 287 0.76 16.58 -0.97
CA GLU A 287 1.94 16.86 -0.17
C GLU A 287 2.91 15.67 -0.10
N TYR A 288 2.40 14.43 -0.06
CA TYR A 288 3.21 13.26 0.27
C TYR A 288 3.29 12.20 -0.84
N TYR A 289 2.28 12.06 -1.72
CA TYR A 289 2.10 10.87 -2.56
C TYR A 289 2.05 11.14 -4.06
N THR A 290 2.24 12.37 -4.52
CA THR A 290 2.45 12.64 -5.95
C THR A 290 3.80 12.08 -6.39
N GLU A 291 3.94 11.68 -7.65
CA GLU A 291 5.20 11.19 -8.22
C GLU A 291 6.35 12.19 -8.01
N TYR A 292 6.06 13.48 -8.19
CA TYR A 292 7.05 14.53 -7.95
C TYR A 292 7.59 14.51 -6.51
N LYS A 293 6.70 14.44 -5.52
CA LYS A 293 7.08 14.39 -4.10
C LYS A 293 7.81 13.10 -3.74
N TRP A 294 7.38 12.00 -4.33
CA TRP A 294 8.05 10.73 -4.14
C TRP A 294 9.50 10.77 -4.68
N LEU A 295 9.70 11.28 -5.91
CA LEU A 295 11.03 11.44 -6.51
C LEU A 295 11.91 12.42 -5.73
N GLU A 296 11.35 13.52 -5.21
CA GLU A 296 12.08 14.44 -4.32
C GLU A 296 12.60 13.71 -3.08
N ASN A 297 11.77 12.92 -2.41
CA ASN A 297 12.13 12.14 -1.23
C ASN A 297 13.13 11.01 -1.57
N TRP A 298 12.94 10.35 -2.70
CA TRP A 298 13.88 9.35 -3.21
C TRP A 298 15.28 9.95 -3.39
N ASN A 299 15.39 11.07 -4.09
CA ASN A 299 16.68 11.72 -4.35
C ASN A 299 17.39 12.16 -3.07
N LYS A 300 16.65 12.67 -2.08
CA LYS A 300 17.21 13.06 -0.76
C LYS A 300 17.91 11.90 -0.03
N GLN A 301 17.54 10.66 -0.27
CA GLN A 301 18.18 9.51 0.38
C GLN A 301 19.60 9.24 -0.13
N PHE A 302 20.01 9.81 -1.27
CA PHE A 302 21.30 9.60 -1.91
C PHE A 302 22.12 10.88 -2.04
N THR A 303 21.60 12.03 -1.57
CA THR A 303 22.34 13.28 -1.47
C THR A 303 23.02 13.32 -0.09
N LEU A 304 24.34 13.19 -0.06
CA LEU A 304 25.17 13.39 1.13
C LEU A 304 25.33 14.89 1.40
#